data_345e47d00adb9603b0dcc94cdf44da47
#
_entry.id   345e47d00adb9603b0dcc94cdf44da47
#
_cell.length_a   1.000
_cell.length_b   1.000
_cell.length_c   1.000
_cell.angle_alpha   90.00
_cell.angle_beta   90.00
_cell.angle_gamma   90.00
#
_symmetry.space_group_name_H-M   'P 1'
#
loop_
_entity.id
_entity.type
_entity.pdbx_description
1 polymer ?
#
loop_
_entity_poly.entity_id
_entity_poly.type
_entity_poly.pdbx_seq_one_letter_code
_entity_poly.pdbx_strand_id
1 'polypeptide(L)'
;NGDDVYIWNKGDGSDVIKPGKGTDTLRFGEGIASDDLHFARNNNYLYIYVGSEKDEGVKIENFFYQYDRERETVRFLEFADGTVKDLCAGGFVLEQFFPNTGIEGTDNDDVIYGSSDSDQINGEDGSDIIIGGKGNDILYGGKGDDTYVWNRGDGLDRISDPDGTNSKIVFGENIVFDDLTFMNENDNLHIFLNGDRSQGVVIENYFANSRYRNETLVFADGSSFNLAENGLTLTQTNGDESFKATDFDDVIFAGDGNDEIEAGKGCDILDGGLGNDRLEGGEGDDVYIYKLGGGFDTVYDKQGNDKIAFGEGITLDNLSFTEGNNDLKIVVNGDEGQGLLIKNHNGSGKIEELLFANGSSIGIAEARQLVQAMNAFAPETSSRTDENGSLSVTDDYIGNL
;
A
#
# COMPACT_ATOMS: atom_id res chain seq x y z
N ASN A 1 -30.15 -34.49 26.57
CA ASN A 1 -30.11 -35.20 25.28
C ASN A 1 -31.50 -35.18 24.67
N GLY A 2 -31.65 -34.68 23.48
CA GLY A 2 -32.90 -34.49 22.75
C GLY A 2 -33.03 -33.02 22.29
N ASP A 3 -34.00 -32.79 21.42
CA ASP A 3 -34.26 -31.45 20.90
C ASP A 3 -35.01 -30.65 21.96
N ASP A 4 -34.30 -29.79 22.68
CA ASP A 4 -34.82 -29.03 23.80
C ASP A 4 -35.24 -27.63 23.35
N VAL A 5 -36.26 -27.02 24.03
CA VAL A 5 -36.70 -25.67 23.80
C VAL A 5 -36.44 -24.82 25.05
N TYR A 6 -35.59 -23.85 24.93
CA TYR A 6 -35.32 -22.81 25.93
C TYR A 6 -36.23 -21.61 25.66
N ILE A 7 -36.85 -21.03 26.67
CA ILE A 7 -37.70 -19.87 26.53
C ILE A 7 -37.07 -18.69 27.27
N TRP A 8 -36.93 -17.57 26.60
CA TRP A 8 -36.43 -16.33 27.18
C TRP A 8 -37.34 -15.17 26.88
N ASN A 9 -37.71 -14.36 27.90
CA ASN A 9 -38.59 -13.22 27.78
C ASN A 9 -37.89 -11.95 28.19
N LYS A 10 -38.34 -10.82 27.70
CA LYS A 10 -37.84 -9.51 28.12
C LYS A 10 -38.00 -9.34 29.64
N GLY A 11 -36.90 -9.02 30.33
CA GLY A 11 -36.80 -8.89 31.77
C GLY A 11 -36.33 -10.17 32.50
N ASP A 12 -36.04 -11.26 31.82
CA ASP A 12 -35.45 -12.45 32.44
C ASP A 12 -33.98 -12.25 32.87
N GLY A 13 -33.35 -11.15 32.33
CA GLY A 13 -31.97 -10.81 32.62
C GLY A 13 -30.98 -11.59 31.75
N SER A 14 -29.82 -11.93 32.29
CA SER A 14 -28.77 -12.63 31.54
C SER A 14 -28.73 -14.10 31.92
N ASP A 15 -29.05 -14.98 31.00
CA ASP A 15 -29.08 -16.44 31.18
C ASP A 15 -27.94 -17.13 30.45
N VAL A 16 -27.62 -18.37 30.93
CA VAL A 16 -26.61 -19.24 30.34
C VAL A 16 -27.24 -20.55 29.91
N ILE A 17 -27.19 -20.83 28.60
CA ILE A 17 -27.60 -22.10 28.03
C ILE A 17 -26.36 -23.00 27.85
N LYS A 18 -26.47 -24.25 28.36
CA LYS A 18 -25.50 -25.32 28.11
C LYS A 18 -26.22 -26.38 27.28
N PRO A 19 -26.14 -26.29 25.95
CA PRO A 19 -26.85 -27.23 25.09
C PRO A 19 -26.34 -28.66 25.31
N GLY A 20 -27.24 -29.61 25.22
CA GLY A 20 -26.92 -31.04 25.22
C GLY A 20 -26.82 -31.55 23.80
N LYS A 21 -26.94 -32.92 23.69
CA LYS A 21 -27.03 -33.55 22.36
C LYS A 21 -28.45 -33.43 21.81
N GLY A 22 -28.55 -32.87 20.62
CA GLY A 22 -29.80 -32.63 19.92
C GLY A 22 -29.79 -31.36 19.14
N THR A 23 -30.89 -31.05 18.49
CA THR A 23 -31.08 -29.77 17.79
C THR A 23 -31.98 -28.87 18.66
N ASP A 24 -31.37 -27.98 19.41
CA ASP A 24 -32.07 -27.16 20.38
C ASP A 24 -32.60 -25.85 19.75
N THR A 25 -33.65 -25.32 20.38
CA THR A 25 -34.30 -24.06 19.97
C THR A 25 -34.33 -23.09 21.13
N LEU A 26 -33.92 -21.84 20.90
CA LEU A 26 -34.17 -20.71 21.78
C LEU A 26 -35.39 -19.93 21.28
N ARG A 27 -36.46 -19.92 22.08
CA ARG A 27 -37.70 -19.20 21.77
C ARG A 27 -37.77 -17.91 22.56
N PHE A 28 -37.94 -16.83 21.84
CA PHE A 28 -38.15 -15.49 22.43
C PHE A 28 -39.62 -15.19 22.65
N GLY A 29 -39.93 -14.55 23.78
CA GLY A 29 -41.27 -14.11 24.13
C GLY A 29 -41.78 -12.94 23.29
N GLU A 30 -43.01 -12.48 23.61
CA GLU A 30 -43.66 -11.37 22.91
C GLU A 30 -42.80 -10.08 22.98
N GLY A 31 -42.78 -9.32 21.88
CA GLY A 31 -42.15 -8.00 21.80
C GLY A 31 -40.64 -8.06 21.56
N ILE A 32 -40.12 -9.22 21.15
CA ILE A 32 -38.70 -9.40 20.69
C ILE A 32 -38.75 -9.84 19.24
N ALA A 33 -38.14 -9.06 18.36
CA ALA A 33 -37.98 -9.34 16.95
C ALA A 33 -36.51 -9.74 16.62
N SER A 34 -36.31 -10.30 15.45
CA SER A 34 -34.95 -10.66 14.98
C SER A 34 -34.00 -9.46 14.95
N ASP A 35 -34.53 -8.29 14.59
CA ASP A 35 -33.73 -7.05 14.46
C ASP A 35 -33.39 -6.40 15.82
N ASP A 36 -33.99 -6.90 16.92
CA ASP A 36 -33.64 -6.46 18.27
C ASP A 36 -32.41 -7.21 18.84
N LEU A 37 -31.91 -8.22 18.11
CA LEU A 37 -30.85 -9.07 18.59
C LEU A 37 -29.48 -8.58 18.12
N HIS A 38 -28.53 -8.49 19.06
CA HIS A 38 -27.12 -8.23 18.85
C HIS A 38 -26.31 -9.45 19.20
N PHE A 39 -25.37 -9.82 18.35
CA PHE A 39 -24.56 -11.02 18.53
C PHE A 39 -23.11 -10.64 18.82
N ALA A 40 -22.50 -11.33 19.76
CA ALA A 40 -21.08 -11.24 20.03
C ALA A 40 -20.47 -12.62 20.24
N ARG A 41 -19.24 -12.76 19.80
CA ARG A 41 -18.44 -13.97 20.04
C ARG A 41 -17.34 -13.68 21.08
N ASN A 42 -17.15 -14.61 22.00
CA ASN A 42 -15.96 -14.61 22.86
C ASN A 42 -15.49 -16.06 23.01
N ASN A 43 -14.38 -16.41 22.37
CA ASN A 43 -13.92 -17.79 22.23
C ASN A 43 -15.03 -18.70 21.64
N ASN A 44 -15.42 -19.74 22.36
CA ASN A 44 -16.44 -20.71 21.95
C ASN A 44 -17.87 -20.34 22.37
N TYR A 45 -18.09 -19.13 22.86
CA TYR A 45 -19.39 -18.70 23.35
C TYR A 45 -20.06 -17.73 22.40
N LEU A 46 -21.35 -17.98 22.11
CA LEU A 46 -22.21 -16.99 21.45
C LEU A 46 -23.00 -16.22 22.51
N TYR A 47 -22.93 -14.92 22.45
CA TYR A 47 -23.75 -14.02 23.25
C TYR A 47 -24.83 -13.43 22.35
N ILE A 48 -26.08 -13.48 22.79
CA ILE A 48 -27.23 -12.88 22.12
C ILE A 48 -27.80 -11.86 23.10
N TYR A 49 -27.64 -10.57 22.79
CA TYR A 49 -28.21 -9.49 23.57
C TYR A 49 -29.52 -9.02 22.95
N VAL A 50 -30.47 -8.55 23.78
CA VAL A 50 -31.77 -8.06 23.33
C VAL A 50 -31.87 -6.58 23.57
N GLY A 51 -31.95 -5.79 22.50
CA GLY A 51 -31.92 -4.34 22.57
C GLY A 51 -30.53 -3.76 22.92
N SER A 52 -30.47 -2.52 23.33
CA SER A 52 -29.20 -1.82 23.61
C SER A 52 -28.54 -2.16 24.96
N GLU A 53 -29.23 -2.91 25.80
CA GLU A 53 -28.78 -3.21 27.17
C GLU A 53 -27.96 -4.52 27.19
N LYS A 54 -26.68 -4.43 27.56
CA LYS A 54 -25.78 -5.61 27.66
C LYS A 54 -26.13 -6.56 28.83
N ASP A 55 -27.09 -6.18 29.66
CA ASP A 55 -27.50 -6.93 30.83
C ASP A 55 -28.67 -7.88 30.57
N GLU A 56 -29.28 -7.82 29.38
CA GLU A 56 -30.38 -8.68 28.97
C GLU A 56 -30.00 -9.55 27.78
N GLY A 57 -30.14 -10.87 27.94
CA GLY A 57 -29.86 -11.78 26.82
C GLY A 57 -29.44 -13.17 27.24
N VAL A 58 -28.85 -13.89 26.31
CA VAL A 58 -28.50 -15.29 26.49
C VAL A 58 -27.06 -15.54 26.06
N LYS A 59 -26.31 -16.26 26.91
CA LYS A 59 -25.01 -16.82 26.58
C LYS A 59 -25.18 -18.30 26.25
N ILE A 60 -24.75 -18.73 25.06
CA ILE A 60 -24.74 -20.12 24.64
C ILE A 60 -23.30 -20.67 24.75
N GLU A 61 -23.08 -21.64 25.63
CA GLU A 61 -21.76 -22.25 25.83
C GLU A 61 -21.43 -23.23 24.70
N ASN A 62 -20.15 -23.24 24.29
CA ASN A 62 -19.59 -24.12 23.25
C ASN A 62 -20.24 -24.00 21.86
N PHE A 63 -20.87 -22.86 21.55
CA PHE A 63 -21.54 -22.65 20.27
C PHE A 63 -20.54 -22.76 19.10
N PHE A 64 -19.34 -22.18 19.20
CA PHE A 64 -18.29 -22.19 18.17
C PHE A 64 -17.26 -23.32 18.35
N TYR A 65 -17.54 -24.34 19.18
CA TYR A 65 -16.63 -25.47 19.38
C TYR A 65 -16.60 -26.36 18.13
N GLN A 66 -15.42 -26.58 17.53
CA GLN A 66 -15.19 -27.10 16.17
C GLN A 66 -15.72 -28.49 15.83
N TYR A 67 -16.30 -29.28 16.77
CA TYR A 67 -16.49 -30.69 16.55
C TYR A 67 -17.93 -31.19 16.31
N ASP A 68 -18.91 -30.39 16.15
CA ASP A 68 -20.22 -30.83 15.65
C ASP A 68 -21.32 -29.74 15.77
N ARG A 69 -21.16 -28.61 15.08
CA ARG A 69 -22.14 -27.49 15.08
C ARG A 69 -23.58 -27.94 14.78
N GLU A 70 -23.76 -29.09 14.12
CA GLU A 70 -25.10 -29.61 13.75
C GLU A 70 -25.78 -30.46 14.85
N ARG A 71 -25.08 -30.87 15.92
CA ARG A 71 -25.59 -31.88 16.84
C ARG A 71 -25.59 -31.51 18.32
N GLU A 72 -24.92 -30.47 18.76
CA GLU A 72 -24.77 -30.16 20.19
C GLU A 72 -24.91 -28.65 20.48
N THR A 73 -25.80 -27.91 19.78
CA THR A 73 -25.96 -26.47 19.98
C THR A 73 -27.42 -26.03 19.83
N VAL A 74 -27.70 -24.82 20.32
CA VAL A 74 -28.93 -24.09 19.96
C VAL A 74 -28.81 -23.71 18.49
N ARG A 75 -29.61 -24.36 17.65
CA ARG A 75 -29.60 -24.13 16.20
C ARG A 75 -30.62 -23.08 15.77
N PHE A 76 -31.79 -23.08 16.39
CA PHE A 76 -32.88 -22.22 15.95
C PHE A 76 -33.20 -21.15 16.99
N LEU A 77 -33.42 -19.92 16.49
CA LEU A 77 -34.10 -18.85 17.22
C LEU A 77 -35.53 -18.79 16.69
N GLU A 78 -36.52 -18.93 17.57
CA GLU A 78 -37.94 -18.83 17.24
C GLU A 78 -38.53 -17.58 17.90
N PHE A 79 -39.26 -16.78 17.14
CA PHE A 79 -39.86 -15.55 17.61
C PHE A 79 -41.39 -15.68 17.77
N ALA A 80 -42.00 -14.80 18.57
CA ALA A 80 -43.41 -14.84 18.87
C ALA A 80 -44.34 -14.66 17.64
N ASP A 81 -43.83 -14.02 16.58
CA ASP A 81 -44.49 -13.86 15.29
C ASP A 81 -44.44 -15.13 14.40
N GLY A 82 -43.76 -16.16 14.87
CA GLY A 82 -43.57 -17.42 14.14
C GLY A 82 -42.38 -17.43 13.18
N THR A 83 -41.58 -16.35 13.11
CA THR A 83 -40.32 -16.39 12.35
C THR A 83 -39.29 -17.29 13.04
N VAL A 84 -38.44 -17.92 12.23
CA VAL A 84 -37.36 -18.79 12.70
C VAL A 84 -36.06 -18.41 11.98
N LYS A 85 -35.02 -18.20 12.76
CA LYS A 85 -33.66 -18.00 12.26
C LYS A 85 -32.81 -19.24 12.55
N ASP A 86 -32.19 -19.83 11.54
CA ASP A 86 -31.22 -20.93 11.71
C ASP A 86 -29.82 -20.31 11.90
N LEU A 87 -29.26 -20.47 13.08
CA LEU A 87 -27.96 -19.94 13.44
C LEU A 87 -26.78 -20.67 12.74
N CYS A 88 -27.04 -21.83 12.12
CA CYS A 88 -26.03 -22.60 11.40
C CYS A 88 -26.12 -22.41 9.87
N ALA A 89 -27.10 -21.67 9.37
CA ALA A 89 -27.39 -21.55 7.95
C ALA A 89 -26.83 -20.26 7.29
N GLY A 90 -25.91 -19.56 7.92
CA GLY A 90 -25.31 -18.33 7.37
C GLY A 90 -24.37 -17.69 8.35
N GLY A 91 -23.81 -16.56 7.93
CA GLY A 91 -22.94 -15.76 8.76
C GLY A 91 -23.67 -14.95 9.83
N PHE A 92 -22.88 -14.29 10.64
CA PHE A 92 -23.38 -13.45 11.74
C PHE A 92 -23.11 -11.97 11.47
N VAL A 93 -23.90 -11.12 12.10
CA VAL A 93 -23.54 -9.73 12.37
C VAL A 93 -22.98 -9.72 13.79
N LEU A 94 -21.63 -9.65 13.91
CA LEU A 94 -20.91 -9.68 15.18
C LEU A 94 -20.49 -8.29 15.60
N GLU A 95 -20.66 -7.96 16.87
CA GLU A 95 -20.27 -6.67 17.45
C GLU A 95 -19.26 -6.87 18.57
N GLN A 96 -18.29 -5.94 18.69
CA GLN A 96 -17.32 -5.98 19.79
C GLN A 96 -17.95 -5.50 21.10
N PHE A 97 -18.17 -6.46 21.99
CA PHE A 97 -18.71 -6.19 23.33
C PHE A 97 -17.68 -6.39 24.46
N PHE A 98 -16.56 -7.04 24.18
CA PHE A 98 -15.57 -7.40 25.19
C PHE A 98 -14.26 -6.64 24.92
N PRO A 99 -13.89 -5.67 25.76
CA PRO A 99 -12.65 -4.91 25.58
C PRO A 99 -11.43 -5.83 25.67
N ASN A 100 -10.43 -5.55 24.83
CA ASN A 100 -9.16 -6.29 24.78
C ASN A 100 -9.29 -7.79 24.42
N THR A 101 -10.35 -8.19 23.75
CA THR A 101 -10.50 -9.53 23.17
C THR A 101 -10.57 -9.39 21.65
N GLY A 102 -9.89 -10.30 20.93
CA GLY A 102 -10.09 -10.35 19.47
C GLY A 102 -11.52 -10.78 19.12
N ILE A 103 -11.99 -10.31 17.97
CA ILE A 103 -13.23 -10.80 17.37
C ILE A 103 -12.86 -11.85 16.34
N GLU A 104 -13.48 -13.01 16.41
CA GLU A 104 -13.38 -14.05 15.41
C GLU A 104 -14.73 -14.24 14.73
N GLY A 105 -14.77 -14.25 13.42
CA GLY A 105 -15.93 -14.60 12.60
C GLY A 105 -16.22 -16.11 12.61
N THR A 106 -16.85 -16.59 11.57
CA THR A 106 -17.19 -18.01 11.36
C THR A 106 -16.62 -18.48 10.01
N ASP A 107 -17.00 -19.69 9.57
CA ASP A 107 -16.65 -20.16 8.21
C ASP A 107 -17.70 -19.72 7.16
N ASN A 108 -18.49 -18.67 7.41
CA ASN A 108 -19.51 -18.16 6.51
C ASN A 108 -19.36 -16.64 6.40
N ASP A 109 -19.99 -16.05 5.40
CA ASP A 109 -19.96 -14.60 5.15
C ASP A 109 -20.52 -13.82 6.34
N ASP A 110 -19.66 -13.19 7.12
CA ASP A 110 -19.99 -12.45 8.33
C ASP A 110 -19.96 -10.93 8.10
N VAL A 111 -20.62 -10.18 8.97
CA VAL A 111 -20.46 -8.74 9.10
C VAL A 111 -19.93 -8.46 10.49
N ILE A 112 -18.73 -7.90 10.59
CA ILE A 112 -18.04 -7.74 11.88
C ILE A 112 -17.79 -6.26 12.14
N TYR A 113 -18.27 -5.79 13.28
CA TYR A 113 -18.08 -4.43 13.77
C TYR A 113 -17.12 -4.45 14.97
N GLY A 114 -16.00 -3.78 14.82
CA GLY A 114 -15.13 -3.42 15.93
C GLY A 114 -15.72 -2.31 16.81
N SER A 115 -14.92 -1.75 17.67
CA SER A 115 -15.31 -0.75 18.65
C SER A 115 -14.75 0.65 18.33
N SER A 116 -14.54 1.46 19.36
CA SER A 116 -13.79 2.72 19.27
C SER A 116 -12.37 2.62 19.80
N ASP A 117 -11.94 1.46 20.24
CA ASP A 117 -10.60 1.13 20.70
C ASP A 117 -9.89 0.32 19.61
N SER A 118 -8.58 0.13 19.73
CA SER A 118 -7.84 -0.71 18.77
C SER A 118 -8.22 -2.18 18.94
N ASP A 119 -8.78 -2.76 17.89
CA ASP A 119 -9.30 -4.12 17.87
C ASP A 119 -8.42 -5.06 17.02
N GLN A 120 -8.52 -6.35 17.30
CA GLN A 120 -8.02 -7.39 16.42
C GLN A 120 -9.21 -8.20 15.92
N ILE A 121 -9.43 -8.21 14.59
CA ILE A 121 -10.58 -8.86 13.95
C ILE A 121 -10.06 -9.91 12.98
N ASN A 122 -10.66 -11.11 13.01
CA ASN A 122 -10.40 -12.19 12.08
C ASN A 122 -11.72 -12.70 11.50
N GLY A 123 -11.93 -12.55 10.17
CA GLY A 123 -13.14 -13.02 9.47
C GLY A 123 -13.26 -14.55 9.46
N GLU A 124 -12.15 -15.29 9.36
CA GLU A 124 -12.02 -16.73 9.15
C GLU A 124 -12.26 -17.13 7.69
N ASP A 125 -13.14 -18.14 7.40
CA ASP A 125 -13.52 -18.50 6.03
C ASP A 125 -14.83 -17.77 5.68
N GLY A 126 -15.01 -17.31 4.46
CA GLY A 126 -16.22 -16.60 4.02
C GLY A 126 -15.86 -15.36 3.21
N SER A 127 -16.84 -14.67 2.71
CA SER A 127 -16.64 -13.33 2.14
C SER A 127 -17.20 -12.29 3.14
N ASP A 128 -16.31 -11.78 3.97
CA ASP A 128 -16.67 -11.04 5.15
C ASP A 128 -16.72 -9.52 4.91
N ILE A 129 -17.51 -8.82 5.70
CA ILE A 129 -17.49 -7.37 5.78
C ILE A 129 -16.94 -6.99 7.15
N ILE A 130 -15.76 -6.38 7.16
CA ILE A 130 -15.02 -6.02 8.37
C ILE A 130 -14.98 -4.51 8.51
N ILE A 131 -15.51 -4.01 9.61
CA ILE A 131 -15.54 -2.59 9.99
C ILE A 131 -14.76 -2.47 11.31
N GLY A 132 -13.49 -2.03 11.26
CA GLY A 132 -12.66 -1.86 12.46
C GLY A 132 -13.25 -0.85 13.43
N GLY A 133 -13.75 0.25 12.92
CA GLY A 133 -14.26 1.36 13.69
C GLY A 133 -13.17 2.40 13.95
N LYS A 134 -13.20 3.02 15.14
CA LYS A 134 -12.10 3.92 15.52
C LYS A 134 -11.01 3.12 16.20
N GLY A 135 -9.79 3.56 16.05
CA GLY A 135 -8.63 2.91 16.64
C GLY A 135 -7.55 2.72 15.61
N ASN A 136 -6.56 1.91 15.93
CA ASN A 136 -5.64 1.39 14.94
C ASN A 136 -5.82 -0.13 14.98
N ASP A 137 -6.61 -0.62 14.08
CA ASP A 137 -7.12 -1.97 14.10
C ASP A 137 -6.22 -2.94 13.33
N ILE A 138 -6.27 -4.22 13.68
CA ILE A 138 -5.60 -5.30 12.96
C ILE A 138 -6.66 -6.21 12.39
N LEU A 139 -6.78 -6.21 11.05
CA LEU A 139 -7.86 -6.85 10.33
C LEU A 139 -7.32 -7.99 9.48
N TYR A 140 -7.82 -9.20 9.75
CA TYR A 140 -7.55 -10.40 8.97
C TYR A 140 -8.86 -10.82 8.29
N GLY A 141 -8.89 -10.83 6.95
CA GLY A 141 -10.04 -11.33 6.22
C GLY A 141 -10.18 -12.83 6.38
N GLY A 142 -9.16 -13.54 5.98
CA GLY A 142 -9.14 -14.98 6.00
C GLY A 142 -9.23 -15.55 4.60
N LYS A 143 -10.11 -16.56 4.37
CA LYS A 143 -10.33 -17.08 3.03
C LYS A 143 -11.61 -16.49 2.45
N GLY A 144 -11.54 -16.04 1.23
CA GLY A 144 -12.67 -15.50 0.50
C GLY A 144 -12.36 -14.11 -0.03
N ASP A 145 -13.39 -13.45 -0.55
CA ASP A 145 -13.24 -12.09 -1.07
C ASP A 145 -13.84 -11.10 -0.03
N ASP A 146 -12.97 -10.52 0.77
CA ASP A 146 -13.36 -9.75 1.94
C ASP A 146 -13.54 -8.25 1.63
N THR A 147 -14.31 -7.57 2.47
CA THR A 147 -14.56 -6.14 2.35
C THR A 147 -14.19 -5.44 3.65
N TYR A 148 -13.20 -4.58 3.59
CA TYR A 148 -12.74 -3.73 4.68
C TYR A 148 -13.33 -2.34 4.52
N VAL A 149 -14.04 -1.84 5.53
CA VAL A 149 -14.65 -0.49 5.49
C VAL A 149 -13.86 0.45 6.36
N TRP A 150 -13.34 1.52 5.76
CA TRP A 150 -12.58 2.55 6.44
C TRP A 150 -13.19 3.94 6.24
N ASN A 151 -13.35 4.70 7.30
CA ASN A 151 -13.91 6.06 7.28
C ASN A 151 -12.92 7.08 7.85
N ARG A 152 -13.09 8.32 7.52
CA ARG A 152 -12.32 9.41 8.10
C ARG A 152 -12.46 9.44 9.63
N GLY A 153 -11.33 9.30 10.33
CA GLY A 153 -11.29 9.29 11.78
C GLY A 153 -11.24 7.89 12.40
N ASP A 154 -11.19 6.83 11.58
CA ASP A 154 -11.05 5.46 12.07
C ASP A 154 -9.62 5.16 12.56
N GLY A 155 -8.61 5.91 12.11
CA GLY A 155 -7.23 5.73 12.53
C GLY A 155 -6.37 5.12 11.42
N LEU A 156 -5.29 4.42 11.80
CA LEU A 156 -4.43 3.72 10.86
C LEU A 156 -4.57 2.21 11.06
N ASP A 157 -5.35 1.58 10.20
CA ASP A 157 -5.64 0.16 10.29
C ASP A 157 -4.67 -0.69 9.49
N ARG A 158 -4.43 -1.90 9.94
CA ARG A 158 -3.55 -2.88 9.28
C ARG A 158 -4.39 -4.03 8.73
N ILE A 159 -4.26 -4.29 7.44
CA ILE A 159 -4.96 -5.38 6.74
C ILE A 159 -3.94 -6.45 6.35
N SER A 160 -4.27 -7.70 6.62
CA SER A 160 -3.52 -8.88 6.19
C SER A 160 -4.48 -9.89 5.58
N ASP A 161 -4.48 -9.98 4.26
CA ASP A 161 -5.41 -10.81 3.48
C ASP A 161 -4.68 -11.56 2.36
N PRO A 162 -3.96 -12.65 2.70
CA PRO A 162 -3.19 -13.40 1.71
C PRO A 162 -4.00 -14.37 0.86
N ASP A 163 -5.23 -14.67 1.24
CA ASP A 163 -6.05 -15.72 0.64
C ASP A 163 -7.28 -15.18 -0.12
N GLY A 164 -7.52 -13.85 -0.08
CA GLY A 164 -8.48 -13.16 -0.93
C GLY A 164 -8.06 -13.11 -2.40
N THR A 165 -9.02 -13.08 -3.32
CA THR A 165 -8.77 -12.95 -4.76
C THR A 165 -9.29 -11.65 -5.35
N ASN A 166 -10.31 -11.06 -4.73
CA ASN A 166 -10.93 -9.78 -5.12
C ASN A 166 -11.40 -9.01 -3.89
N SER A 167 -10.61 -8.99 -2.85
CA SER A 167 -10.93 -8.25 -1.62
C SER A 167 -10.99 -6.73 -1.88
N LYS A 168 -11.71 -6.02 -1.04
CA LYS A 168 -12.00 -4.59 -1.25
C LYS A 168 -11.72 -3.78 0.00
N ILE A 169 -11.16 -2.60 -0.22
CA ILE A 169 -11.10 -1.54 0.80
C ILE A 169 -12.09 -0.46 0.37
N VAL A 170 -13.17 -0.32 1.12
CA VAL A 170 -14.25 0.64 0.86
C VAL A 170 -14.04 1.87 1.72
N PHE A 171 -13.75 2.98 1.06
CA PHE A 171 -13.61 4.27 1.71
C PHE A 171 -14.96 4.97 1.88
N GLY A 172 -15.17 5.56 3.06
CA GLY A 172 -16.39 6.28 3.40
C GLY A 172 -16.60 7.57 2.60
N GLU A 173 -17.67 8.29 2.94
CA GLU A 173 -18.07 9.51 2.23
C GLU A 173 -16.96 10.58 2.23
N ASN A 174 -16.89 11.35 1.13
CA ASN A 174 -15.94 12.46 0.92
C ASN A 174 -14.47 12.06 0.96
N ILE A 175 -14.16 10.84 0.56
CA ILE A 175 -12.80 10.37 0.26
C ILE A 175 -12.79 9.98 -1.21
N VAL A 176 -11.82 10.53 -1.97
CA VAL A 176 -11.59 10.23 -3.38
C VAL A 176 -10.14 9.78 -3.57
N PHE A 177 -9.83 9.17 -4.71
CA PHE A 177 -8.49 8.64 -5.00
C PHE A 177 -7.38 9.70 -4.83
N ASP A 178 -7.62 10.95 -5.28
CA ASP A 178 -6.64 12.05 -5.19
C ASP A 178 -6.34 12.51 -3.76
N ASP A 179 -7.16 12.10 -2.78
CA ASP A 179 -6.88 12.34 -1.36
C ASP A 179 -5.86 11.33 -0.77
N LEU A 180 -5.53 10.27 -1.51
CA LEU A 180 -4.68 9.21 -1.01
C LEU A 180 -3.21 9.44 -1.38
N THR A 181 -2.34 9.15 -0.43
CA THR A 181 -0.88 9.13 -0.62
C THR A 181 -0.38 7.72 -0.37
N PHE A 182 0.40 7.18 -1.30
CA PHE A 182 0.92 5.82 -1.24
C PHE A 182 2.40 5.83 -0.89
N MET A 183 2.80 4.90 -0.02
CA MET A 183 4.18 4.76 0.44
C MET A 183 4.52 3.28 0.65
N ASN A 184 5.74 2.87 0.27
CA ASN A 184 6.29 1.59 0.69
C ASN A 184 7.11 1.78 1.97
N GLU A 185 6.74 1.10 3.04
CA GLU A 185 7.55 1.06 4.27
C GLU A 185 7.64 -0.38 4.76
N ASN A 186 8.84 -0.96 4.74
CA ASN A 186 9.11 -2.35 5.14
C ASN A 186 8.26 -3.38 4.37
N ASP A 187 8.20 -3.27 3.05
CA ASP A 187 7.42 -4.10 2.14
C ASP A 187 5.90 -4.03 2.33
N ASN A 188 5.39 -3.12 3.15
CA ASN A 188 3.97 -2.86 3.32
C ASN A 188 3.55 -1.65 2.46
N LEU A 189 2.35 -1.70 1.90
CA LEU A 189 1.75 -0.55 1.25
C LEU A 189 0.97 0.28 2.29
N HIS A 190 1.47 1.47 2.57
CA HIS A 190 0.79 2.46 3.38
C HIS A 190 -0.04 3.37 2.49
N ILE A 191 -1.31 3.50 2.77
CA ILE A 191 -2.28 4.38 2.10
C ILE A 191 -2.76 5.40 3.11
N PHE A 192 -2.24 6.63 3.04
CA PHE A 192 -2.57 7.69 3.98
C PHE A 192 -3.58 8.67 3.39
N LEU A 193 -4.51 9.13 4.20
CA LEU A 193 -5.45 10.18 3.83
C LEU A 193 -4.79 11.55 3.92
N ASN A 194 -4.66 12.28 2.79
CA ASN A 194 -4.03 13.60 2.68
C ASN A 194 -2.62 13.66 3.29
N GLY A 195 -1.87 12.57 3.26
CA GLY A 195 -0.53 12.46 3.84
C GLY A 195 -0.49 12.42 5.37
N ASP A 196 -1.63 12.34 6.05
CA ASP A 196 -1.69 12.18 7.51
C ASP A 196 -1.36 10.72 7.90
N ARG A 197 -0.17 10.50 8.42
CA ARG A 197 0.33 9.16 8.79
C ARG A 197 -0.42 8.50 9.95
N SER A 198 -1.36 9.18 10.57
CA SER A 198 -2.25 8.63 11.60
C SER A 198 -3.61 8.19 11.06
N GLN A 199 -3.87 8.38 9.76
CA GLN A 199 -5.16 8.12 9.12
C GLN A 199 -4.98 7.36 7.81
N GLY A 200 -5.56 6.19 7.72
CA GLY A 200 -5.49 5.39 6.50
C GLY A 200 -5.41 3.89 6.74
N VAL A 201 -4.81 3.19 5.80
CA VAL A 201 -4.73 1.73 5.81
C VAL A 201 -3.31 1.29 5.48
N VAL A 202 -2.86 0.21 6.10
CA VAL A 202 -1.60 -0.48 5.79
C VAL A 202 -1.91 -1.88 5.30
N ILE A 203 -1.57 -2.19 4.05
CA ILE A 203 -1.65 -3.56 3.52
C ILE A 203 -0.32 -4.24 3.79
N GLU A 204 -0.34 -5.28 4.61
CA GLU A 204 0.86 -6.00 5.03
C GLU A 204 1.46 -6.85 3.90
N ASN A 205 2.79 -6.84 3.80
CA ASN A 205 3.56 -7.65 2.82
C ASN A 205 3.18 -7.41 1.34
N TYR A 206 2.55 -6.28 1.00
CA TYR A 206 2.10 -5.97 -0.35
C TYR A 206 3.23 -6.07 -1.39
N PHE A 207 4.42 -5.53 -1.10
CA PHE A 207 5.56 -5.56 -2.01
C PHE A 207 6.38 -6.86 -1.89
N ALA A 208 6.33 -7.55 -0.75
CA ALA A 208 7.07 -8.78 -0.52
C ALA A 208 6.47 -10.00 -1.24
N ASN A 209 5.14 -10.05 -1.38
CA ASN A 209 4.46 -11.22 -1.90
C ASN A 209 3.18 -10.85 -2.67
N SER A 210 3.09 -11.28 -3.93
CA SER A 210 1.95 -10.98 -4.81
C SER A 210 0.58 -11.49 -4.32
N ARG A 211 0.55 -12.40 -3.34
CA ARG A 211 -0.70 -12.85 -2.71
C ARG A 211 -1.44 -11.75 -1.96
N TYR A 212 -0.73 -10.71 -1.52
CA TYR A 212 -1.27 -9.57 -0.78
C TYR A 212 -1.59 -8.37 -1.68
N ARG A 213 -1.70 -8.57 -3.01
CA ARG A 213 -1.96 -7.51 -4.00
C ARG A 213 -3.34 -7.63 -4.65
N ASN A 214 -4.30 -8.18 -3.94
CA ASN A 214 -5.60 -8.53 -4.52
C ASN A 214 -6.69 -7.51 -4.24
N GLU A 215 -6.38 -6.41 -3.56
CA GLU A 215 -7.36 -5.45 -3.11
C GLU A 215 -7.75 -4.45 -4.20
N THR A 216 -9.03 -4.11 -4.19
CA THR A 216 -9.59 -3.01 -4.96
C THR A 216 -10.03 -1.90 -4.01
N LEU A 217 -9.50 -0.70 -4.19
CA LEU A 217 -9.98 0.51 -3.51
C LEU A 217 -11.31 0.92 -4.13
N VAL A 218 -12.33 1.12 -3.31
CA VAL A 218 -13.67 1.51 -3.74
C VAL A 218 -14.08 2.79 -3.03
N PHE A 219 -14.61 3.76 -3.76
CA PHE A 219 -14.98 5.07 -3.23
C PHE A 219 -16.49 5.28 -3.24
N ALA A 220 -16.98 6.18 -2.38
CA ALA A 220 -18.41 6.45 -2.21
C ALA A 220 -19.08 7.00 -3.49
N ASP A 221 -18.33 7.60 -4.41
CA ASP A 221 -18.84 8.05 -5.72
C ASP A 221 -18.99 6.91 -6.75
N GLY A 222 -18.64 5.69 -6.38
CA GLY A 222 -18.69 4.50 -7.21
C GLY A 222 -17.45 4.28 -8.08
N SER A 223 -16.44 5.16 -8.00
CA SER A 223 -15.14 4.91 -8.63
C SER A 223 -14.37 3.82 -7.90
N SER A 224 -13.42 3.18 -8.60
CA SER A 224 -12.58 2.15 -8.02
C SER A 224 -11.19 2.13 -8.66
N PHE A 225 -10.21 1.65 -7.89
CA PHE A 225 -8.82 1.48 -8.33
C PHE A 225 -8.32 0.09 -7.91
N ASN A 226 -7.95 -0.74 -8.88
CA ASN A 226 -7.45 -2.09 -8.61
C ASN A 226 -5.94 -2.03 -8.40
N LEU A 227 -5.49 -2.34 -7.19
CA LEU A 227 -4.07 -2.38 -6.82
C LEU A 227 -3.28 -3.51 -7.49
N ALA A 228 -3.97 -4.57 -7.95
CA ALA A 228 -3.34 -5.70 -8.63
C ALA A 228 -3.11 -5.48 -10.14
N GLU A 229 -3.63 -4.40 -10.71
CA GLU A 229 -3.63 -4.15 -12.16
C GLU A 229 -3.06 -2.77 -12.54
N ASN A 230 -2.71 -1.94 -11.57
CA ASN A 230 -2.26 -0.57 -11.82
C ASN A 230 -1.00 -0.25 -11.04
N GLY A 231 -0.15 0.57 -11.65
CA GLY A 231 1.00 1.17 -10.97
C GLY A 231 0.58 2.24 -9.96
N LEU A 232 1.53 2.61 -9.13
CA LEU A 232 1.30 3.52 -8.02
C LEU A 232 2.17 4.78 -8.13
N THR A 233 1.68 5.88 -7.58
CA THR A 233 2.53 7.03 -7.30
C THR A 233 3.04 6.90 -5.86
N LEU A 234 4.29 6.46 -5.70
CA LEU A 234 4.92 6.25 -4.40
C LEU A 234 5.70 7.51 -3.99
N THR A 235 5.40 8.04 -2.80
CA THR A 235 6.11 9.18 -2.22
C THR A 235 6.74 8.74 -0.91
N GLN A 236 8.07 8.81 -0.82
CA GLN A 236 8.82 8.38 0.36
C GLN A 236 9.19 9.54 1.29
N THR A 237 9.99 9.28 2.30
CA THR A 237 10.37 10.26 3.32
C THR A 237 11.71 10.91 3.03
N ASN A 238 12.25 11.63 4.00
CA ASN A 238 13.59 12.20 3.96
C ASN A 238 14.52 11.30 4.80
N GLY A 239 15.05 10.26 4.21
CA GLY A 239 15.96 9.31 4.88
C GLY A 239 16.51 8.34 3.86
N ASP A 240 17.44 7.48 4.24
CA ASP A 240 17.96 6.44 3.34
C ASP A 240 16.94 5.29 3.29
N GLU A 241 16.20 5.18 2.20
CA GLU A 241 15.19 4.15 1.96
C GLU A 241 15.71 3.05 1.02
N SER A 242 15.20 1.83 1.20
CA SER A 242 15.42 0.72 0.26
C SER A 242 14.11 -0.03 0.05
N PHE A 243 13.58 0.00 -1.17
CA PHE A 243 12.29 -0.60 -1.45
C PHE A 243 12.13 -1.04 -2.91
N LYS A 244 11.08 -1.85 -3.13
CA LYS A 244 10.62 -2.25 -4.46
C LYS A 244 9.25 -1.64 -4.73
N ALA A 245 8.99 -1.34 -6.00
CA ALA A 245 7.67 -0.93 -6.46
C ALA A 245 6.86 -2.10 -7.03
N THR A 246 5.92 -1.85 -7.92
CA THR A 246 5.05 -2.89 -8.48
C THR A 246 5.62 -3.50 -9.77
N ASP A 247 4.84 -4.31 -10.47
CA ASP A 247 5.15 -4.79 -11.83
C ASP A 247 4.37 -3.99 -12.90
N PHE A 248 3.98 -2.74 -12.61
CA PHE A 248 3.20 -1.83 -13.46
C PHE A 248 3.87 -0.47 -13.55
N ASP A 249 3.36 0.41 -14.41
CA ASP A 249 3.91 1.76 -14.65
C ASP A 249 3.82 2.61 -13.37
N ASP A 250 4.90 2.68 -12.61
CA ASP A 250 4.97 3.41 -11.33
C ASP A 250 5.57 4.81 -11.48
N VAL A 251 5.21 5.72 -10.58
CA VAL A 251 5.85 7.02 -10.41
C VAL A 251 6.43 7.10 -9.01
N ILE A 252 7.74 7.26 -8.89
CA ILE A 252 8.46 7.13 -7.63
C ILE A 252 9.19 8.43 -7.30
N PHE A 253 8.91 8.98 -6.12
CA PHE A 253 9.60 10.12 -5.52
C PHE A 253 10.23 9.64 -4.20
N ALA A 254 11.55 9.40 -4.18
CA ALA A 254 12.23 8.87 -3.01
C ALA A 254 12.47 9.93 -1.92
N GLY A 255 12.81 11.14 -2.28
CA GLY A 255 12.93 12.26 -1.32
C GLY A 255 14.36 12.70 -1.06
N ASP A 256 14.70 12.95 0.21
CA ASP A 256 16.08 13.26 0.61
C ASP A 256 16.67 11.98 1.24
N GLY A 257 17.86 11.59 0.86
CA GLY A 257 18.50 10.39 1.41
C GLY A 257 19.42 9.76 0.38
N ASN A 258 20.05 8.63 0.72
CA ASN A 258 20.73 7.80 -0.30
C ASN A 258 19.87 6.56 -0.49
N ASP A 259 19.01 6.61 -1.47
CA ASP A 259 17.93 5.67 -1.65
C ASP A 259 18.31 4.52 -2.59
N GLU A 260 17.77 3.34 -2.33
CA GLU A 260 17.88 2.18 -3.21
C GLU A 260 16.50 1.74 -3.70
N ILE A 261 16.23 1.94 -4.99
CA ILE A 261 14.93 1.73 -5.60
C ILE A 261 15.02 0.66 -6.68
N GLU A 262 14.14 -0.34 -6.62
CA GLU A 262 13.85 -1.29 -7.70
C GLU A 262 12.40 -1.08 -8.18
N ALA A 263 12.20 -0.44 -9.35
CA ALA A 263 10.86 -0.16 -9.87
C ALA A 263 10.17 -1.43 -10.39
N GLY A 264 10.83 -2.24 -11.20
CA GLY A 264 10.32 -3.58 -11.52
C GLY A 264 10.06 -3.83 -12.99
N LYS A 265 8.81 -3.96 -13.37
CA LYS A 265 8.35 -3.97 -14.76
C LYS A 265 7.38 -2.80 -14.92
N GLY A 266 7.25 -2.34 -16.15
CA GLY A 266 6.42 -1.20 -16.45
C GLY A 266 7.24 -0.08 -17.06
N CYS A 267 6.58 0.99 -17.46
CA CYS A 267 7.25 2.20 -17.89
C CYS A 267 7.31 3.17 -16.71
N ASP A 268 8.38 3.09 -15.95
CA ASP A 268 8.48 3.72 -14.63
C ASP A 268 9.10 5.12 -14.69
N ILE A 269 8.72 5.97 -13.75
CA ILE A 269 9.34 7.29 -13.56
C ILE A 269 9.99 7.32 -12.18
N LEU A 270 11.31 7.47 -12.12
CA LEU A 270 12.10 7.43 -10.91
C LEU A 270 12.77 8.79 -10.65
N ASP A 271 12.45 9.39 -9.53
CA ASP A 271 13.11 10.59 -8.99
C ASP A 271 13.75 10.23 -7.64
N GLY A 272 15.07 10.04 -7.61
CA GLY A 272 15.80 9.74 -6.38
C GLY A 272 15.76 10.88 -5.38
N GLY A 273 15.78 12.14 -5.88
CA GLY A 273 15.71 13.33 -5.03
C GLY A 273 17.06 13.89 -4.67
N LEU A 274 17.31 14.15 -3.39
CA LEU A 274 18.61 14.61 -2.89
C LEU A 274 19.39 13.46 -2.29
N GLY A 275 20.61 13.25 -2.74
CA GLY A 275 21.48 12.21 -2.19
C GLY A 275 22.28 11.50 -3.25
N ASN A 276 22.80 10.33 -2.93
CA ASN A 276 23.48 9.52 -3.94
C ASN A 276 22.70 8.21 -4.04
N ASP A 277 21.81 8.15 -5.00
CA ASP A 277 20.79 7.15 -5.11
C ASP A 277 21.20 5.98 -6.00
N ARG A 278 20.63 4.82 -5.71
CA ARG A 278 20.70 3.64 -6.56
C ARG A 278 19.32 3.39 -7.17
N LEU A 279 19.20 3.65 -8.46
CA LEU A 279 17.94 3.57 -9.19
C LEU A 279 17.98 2.40 -10.17
N GLU A 280 17.07 1.45 -10.07
CA GLU A 280 16.89 0.34 -10.99
C GLU A 280 15.48 0.39 -11.57
N GLY A 281 15.31 0.80 -12.86
CA GLY A 281 14.02 0.82 -13.56
C GLY A 281 13.54 -0.59 -13.82
N GLY A 282 14.25 -1.34 -14.63
CA GLY A 282 13.97 -2.76 -14.80
C GLY A 282 13.61 -3.19 -16.21
N GLU A 283 12.38 -3.68 -16.42
CA GLU A 283 11.85 -4.04 -17.74
C GLU A 283 10.80 -2.98 -18.15
N GLY A 284 11.00 -2.31 -19.24
CA GLY A 284 10.08 -1.31 -19.77
C GLY A 284 10.79 -0.03 -20.19
N ASP A 285 10.06 0.96 -20.68
CA ASP A 285 10.64 2.23 -21.15
C ASP A 285 10.66 3.23 -20.00
N ASP A 286 11.77 3.28 -19.23
CA ASP A 286 11.86 3.99 -17.98
C ASP A 286 12.38 5.44 -18.12
N VAL A 287 12.01 6.29 -17.16
CA VAL A 287 12.46 7.67 -17.09
C VAL A 287 13.10 7.97 -15.74
N TYR A 288 14.39 8.28 -15.77
CA TYR A 288 15.16 8.68 -14.59
C TYR A 288 15.25 10.21 -14.52
N ILE A 289 14.69 10.81 -13.47
CA ILE A 289 14.71 12.25 -13.27
C ILE A 289 15.96 12.63 -12.48
N TYR A 290 16.75 13.59 -13.02
CA TYR A 290 17.90 14.15 -12.33
C TYR A 290 17.82 15.68 -12.25
N LYS A 291 17.96 16.24 -11.07
CA LYS A 291 17.90 17.67 -10.78
C LYS A 291 19.22 18.18 -10.19
N LEU A 292 19.45 19.51 -10.31
CA LEU A 292 20.59 20.15 -9.65
C LEU A 292 20.49 19.96 -8.13
N GLY A 293 21.57 19.50 -7.51
CA GLY A 293 21.61 19.19 -6.09
C GLY A 293 21.27 17.73 -5.76
N GLY A 294 20.85 16.93 -6.75
CA GLY A 294 20.51 15.52 -6.56
C GLY A 294 21.68 14.62 -6.12
N GLY A 295 22.92 15.13 -6.15
CA GLY A 295 24.09 14.33 -5.79
C GLY A 295 24.64 13.50 -6.95
N PHE A 296 25.18 12.33 -6.66
CA PHE A 296 25.76 11.47 -7.68
C PHE A 296 25.11 10.08 -7.68
N ASP A 297 24.13 9.89 -8.58
CA ASP A 297 23.29 8.71 -8.59
C ASP A 297 23.86 7.57 -9.45
N THR A 298 23.46 6.36 -9.13
CA THR A 298 23.82 5.17 -9.90
C THR A 298 22.56 4.55 -10.51
N VAL A 299 22.51 4.54 -11.83
CA VAL A 299 21.38 3.99 -12.60
C VAL A 299 21.73 2.59 -13.09
N TYR A 300 20.82 1.66 -12.83
CA TYR A 300 20.81 0.31 -13.38
C TYR A 300 19.54 0.15 -14.23
N ASP A 301 19.74 -0.31 -15.45
CA ASP A 301 18.66 -0.64 -16.32
C ASP A 301 18.84 -2.03 -16.93
N LYS A 302 17.75 -2.69 -17.34
CA LYS A 302 17.80 -4.03 -17.91
C LYS A 302 17.34 -4.08 -19.36
N GLN A 303 16.17 -3.52 -19.63
CA GLN A 303 15.53 -3.62 -20.93
C GLN A 303 14.57 -2.44 -21.12
N GLY A 304 14.67 -1.79 -22.24
CA GLY A 304 13.77 -0.70 -22.55
C GLY A 304 14.31 0.25 -23.58
N ASN A 305 13.66 1.38 -23.68
CA ASN A 305 14.06 2.54 -24.43
C ASN A 305 14.08 3.73 -23.44
N ASP A 306 15.15 3.77 -22.66
CA ASP A 306 15.19 4.45 -21.38
C ASP A 306 15.75 5.86 -21.51
N LYS A 307 15.32 6.72 -20.58
CA LYS A 307 15.61 8.16 -20.68
C LYS A 307 16.08 8.76 -19.37
N ILE A 308 16.98 9.75 -19.48
CA ILE A 308 17.28 10.64 -18.38
C ILE A 308 16.60 11.97 -18.64
N ALA A 309 15.74 12.40 -17.73
CA ALA A 309 15.09 13.71 -17.75
C ALA A 309 15.80 14.68 -16.80
N PHE A 310 16.49 15.64 -17.38
CA PHE A 310 17.20 16.69 -16.62
C PHE A 310 16.27 17.84 -16.23
N GLY A 311 16.31 18.22 -14.97
CA GLY A 311 15.60 19.36 -14.42
C GLY A 311 16.11 20.72 -14.91
N GLU A 312 15.47 21.78 -14.43
CA GLU A 312 15.83 23.15 -14.79
C GLU A 312 17.31 23.48 -14.51
N GLY A 313 17.93 24.23 -15.39
CA GLY A 313 19.33 24.69 -15.25
C GLY A 313 20.36 23.66 -15.74
N ILE A 314 19.95 22.48 -16.17
CA ILE A 314 20.82 21.48 -16.79
C ILE A 314 20.62 21.55 -18.32
N THR A 315 21.69 21.75 -19.06
CA THR A 315 21.72 21.77 -20.51
C THR A 315 22.88 20.92 -21.03
N LEU A 316 22.92 20.64 -22.32
CA LEU A 316 24.00 19.83 -22.90
C LEU A 316 25.40 20.43 -22.66
N ASP A 317 25.50 21.75 -22.64
CA ASP A 317 26.78 22.50 -22.51
C ASP A 317 27.43 22.30 -21.14
N ASN A 318 26.67 21.96 -20.12
CA ASN A 318 27.21 21.73 -18.79
C ASN A 318 27.27 20.23 -18.40
N LEU A 319 27.16 19.35 -19.40
CA LEU A 319 27.38 17.89 -19.21
C LEU A 319 28.78 17.51 -19.69
N SER A 320 29.40 16.60 -18.98
CA SER A 320 30.59 15.89 -19.45
C SER A 320 30.40 14.38 -19.34
N PHE A 321 30.91 13.65 -20.33
CA PHE A 321 30.73 12.20 -20.46
C PHE A 321 32.07 11.49 -20.38
N THR A 322 32.14 10.44 -19.56
CA THR A 322 33.31 9.57 -19.42
C THR A 322 32.89 8.13 -19.44
N GLU A 323 33.58 7.30 -20.26
CA GLU A 323 33.35 5.86 -20.33
C GLU A 323 34.44 5.09 -19.58
N GLY A 324 34.04 3.99 -18.93
CA GLY A 324 34.98 3.06 -18.32
C GLY A 324 34.25 1.80 -17.84
N ASN A 325 34.86 0.64 -18.04
CA ASN A 325 34.33 -0.65 -17.55
C ASN A 325 32.91 -0.99 -17.96
N ASN A 326 32.49 -0.67 -19.18
CA ASN A 326 31.12 -0.74 -19.71
C ASN A 326 30.13 0.29 -19.11
N ASP A 327 30.55 1.13 -18.19
CA ASP A 327 29.70 2.16 -17.58
C ASP A 327 29.84 3.49 -18.29
N LEU A 328 28.80 4.33 -18.20
CA LEU A 328 28.83 5.73 -18.66
C LEU A 328 28.66 6.65 -17.44
N LYS A 329 29.63 7.51 -17.21
CA LYS A 329 29.56 8.57 -16.21
C LYS A 329 29.19 9.89 -16.89
N ILE A 330 28.14 10.55 -16.35
CA ILE A 330 27.70 11.88 -16.72
C ILE A 330 27.93 12.80 -15.52
N VAL A 331 28.74 13.84 -15.71
CA VAL A 331 29.02 14.84 -14.66
C VAL A 331 28.36 16.15 -15.04
N VAL A 332 27.71 16.81 -14.09
CA VAL A 332 27.00 18.07 -14.28
C VAL A 332 27.85 19.22 -13.76
N ASN A 333 27.98 20.29 -14.55
CA ASN A 333 28.75 21.50 -14.23
C ASN A 333 30.24 21.25 -13.86
N GLY A 334 30.80 20.11 -14.24
CA GLY A 334 32.16 19.73 -13.85
C GLY A 334 32.32 19.38 -12.36
N ASP A 335 31.24 19.26 -11.61
CA ASP A 335 31.26 18.84 -10.21
C ASP A 335 31.18 17.32 -10.12
N GLU A 336 32.27 16.67 -9.69
CA GLU A 336 32.36 15.22 -9.56
C GLU A 336 31.37 14.61 -8.51
N GLY A 337 30.79 15.45 -7.67
CA GLY A 337 29.72 15.08 -6.73
C GLY A 337 28.31 15.24 -7.27
N GLN A 338 28.17 15.63 -8.55
CA GLN A 338 26.87 15.87 -9.20
C GLN A 338 26.81 15.13 -10.53
N GLY A 339 25.82 14.28 -10.71
CA GLY A 339 25.63 13.58 -11.97
C GLY A 339 25.14 12.14 -11.82
N LEU A 340 25.46 11.31 -12.79
CA LEU A 340 24.92 9.95 -12.92
C LEU A 340 26.03 8.97 -13.34
N LEU A 341 25.98 7.77 -12.79
CA LEU A 341 26.74 6.62 -13.25
C LEU A 341 25.78 5.57 -13.82
N ILE A 342 25.71 5.45 -15.13
CA ILE A 342 24.88 4.46 -15.81
C ILE A 342 25.69 3.16 -15.90
N LYS A 343 25.25 2.15 -15.19
CA LYS A 343 25.91 0.85 -15.11
C LYS A 343 25.62 0.01 -16.35
N ASN A 344 26.63 -0.69 -16.83
CA ASN A 344 26.56 -1.60 -17.97
C ASN A 344 25.93 -0.96 -19.24
N HIS A 345 26.11 0.36 -19.44
CA HIS A 345 25.54 1.13 -20.55
C HIS A 345 25.91 0.59 -21.94
N ASN A 346 27.09 0.00 -22.10
CA ASN A 346 27.51 -0.63 -23.35
C ASN A 346 27.00 -2.09 -23.53
N GLY A 347 26.20 -2.59 -22.55
CA GLY A 347 25.57 -3.89 -22.53
C GLY A 347 24.04 -3.82 -22.66
N SER A 348 23.34 -4.41 -21.71
CA SER A 348 21.88 -4.39 -21.62
C SER A 348 21.32 -3.13 -20.94
N GLY A 349 22.09 -2.47 -20.07
CA GLY A 349 21.63 -1.27 -19.33
C GLY A 349 21.88 0.03 -20.09
N LYS A 350 21.23 0.18 -21.25
CA LYS A 350 21.40 1.38 -22.07
C LYS A 350 20.38 2.41 -21.68
N ILE A 351 20.84 3.67 -21.64
CA ILE A 351 19.96 4.83 -21.72
C ILE A 351 20.10 5.38 -23.13
N GLU A 352 19.00 5.56 -23.84
CA GLU A 352 18.97 5.98 -25.23
C GLU A 352 18.87 7.49 -25.39
N GLU A 353 18.14 8.17 -24.52
CA GLU A 353 17.77 9.57 -24.73
C GLU A 353 17.99 10.43 -23.49
N LEU A 354 18.43 11.65 -23.72
CA LEU A 354 18.48 12.73 -22.72
C LEU A 354 17.39 13.73 -23.04
N LEU A 355 16.53 14.02 -22.06
CA LEU A 355 15.48 15.04 -22.12
C LEU A 355 15.90 16.24 -21.28
N PHE A 356 15.62 17.46 -21.74
CA PHE A 356 15.93 18.68 -20.99
C PHE A 356 14.66 19.48 -20.68
N ALA A 357 14.68 20.25 -19.60
CA ALA A 357 13.54 21.02 -19.11
C ALA A 357 12.95 22.01 -20.14
N ASN A 358 13.73 22.43 -21.15
CA ASN A 358 13.28 23.27 -22.26
C ASN A 358 12.47 22.50 -23.33
N GLY A 359 12.26 21.21 -23.15
CA GLY A 359 11.54 20.32 -24.08
C GLY A 359 12.40 19.79 -25.23
N SER A 360 13.69 20.11 -25.29
CA SER A 360 14.60 19.47 -26.25
C SER A 360 15.02 18.08 -25.79
N SER A 361 15.30 17.20 -26.75
CA SER A 361 15.90 15.90 -26.48
C SER A 361 17.03 15.60 -27.45
N ILE A 362 17.90 14.69 -27.06
CA ILE A 362 19.02 14.22 -27.89
C ILE A 362 19.37 12.76 -27.51
N GLY A 363 19.66 11.96 -28.53
CA GLY A 363 20.19 10.61 -28.29
C GLY A 363 21.54 10.67 -27.54
N ILE A 364 21.74 9.81 -26.56
CA ILE A 364 22.94 9.87 -25.71
C ILE A 364 24.23 9.66 -26.52
N ALA A 365 24.19 8.85 -27.58
CA ALA A 365 25.33 8.63 -28.46
C ALA A 365 25.71 9.91 -29.23
N GLU A 366 24.71 10.68 -29.67
CA GLU A 366 24.90 11.97 -30.35
C GLU A 366 25.38 13.05 -29.38
N ALA A 367 24.78 13.13 -28.19
CA ALA A 367 25.19 14.06 -27.14
C ALA A 367 26.67 13.89 -26.79
N ARG A 368 27.15 12.68 -26.65
CA ARG A 368 28.55 12.36 -26.38
C ARG A 368 29.47 12.82 -27.49
N GLN A 369 29.10 12.62 -28.74
CA GLN A 369 29.90 13.10 -29.90
C GLN A 369 29.98 14.63 -29.93
N LEU A 370 28.86 15.30 -29.68
CA LEU A 370 28.83 16.77 -29.63
C LEU A 370 29.74 17.34 -28.52
N VAL A 371 29.63 16.82 -27.30
CA VAL A 371 30.46 17.24 -26.17
C VAL A 371 31.93 16.96 -26.41
N GLN A 372 32.31 15.83 -27.00
CA GLN A 372 33.68 15.53 -27.40
C GLN A 372 34.19 16.49 -28.45
N ALA A 373 33.36 16.84 -29.44
CA ALA A 373 33.71 17.81 -30.45
C ALA A 373 33.92 19.23 -29.86
N MET A 374 33.01 19.65 -28.97
CA MET A 374 33.11 20.93 -28.26
C MET A 374 34.41 21.03 -27.45
N ASN A 375 34.73 19.98 -26.68
CA ASN A 375 35.98 19.92 -25.90
C ASN A 375 37.26 19.94 -26.79
N ALA A 376 37.16 19.36 -27.98
CA ALA A 376 38.29 19.41 -28.95
C ALA A 376 38.51 20.81 -29.57
N PHE A 377 37.47 21.66 -29.61
CA PHE A 377 37.52 23.03 -30.09
C PHE A 377 37.71 24.08 -28.97
N ALA A 378 37.66 23.65 -27.69
CA ALA A 378 38.00 24.52 -26.58
C ALA A 378 39.48 24.97 -26.74
N PRO A 379 39.80 26.26 -26.76
CA PRO A 379 41.19 26.68 -26.88
C PRO A 379 41.96 26.16 -25.67
N GLU A 380 43.10 25.50 -25.94
CA GLU A 380 44.06 25.19 -24.89
C GLU A 380 44.42 26.50 -24.19
N THR A 381 43.95 26.68 -22.95
CA THR A 381 44.48 27.74 -22.09
C THR A 381 45.93 27.37 -21.77
N SER A 382 46.81 27.66 -22.67
CA SER A 382 48.23 27.57 -22.40
C SER A 382 48.56 28.66 -21.38
N SER A 383 48.65 28.25 -20.12
CA SER A 383 49.28 29.07 -19.09
C SER A 383 50.76 29.21 -19.48
N ARG A 384 51.11 30.29 -20.21
CA ARG A 384 52.49 30.69 -20.28
C ARG A 384 52.83 31.48 -19.03
N THR A 385 53.63 30.90 -18.18
CA THR A 385 54.37 31.64 -17.16
C THR A 385 55.45 32.47 -17.84
N ASP A 386 55.53 33.74 -17.54
CA ASP A 386 56.64 34.58 -17.91
C ASP A 386 57.93 34.16 -17.15
N GLU A 387 59.08 34.65 -17.55
CA GLU A 387 60.38 34.33 -16.98
C GLU A 387 60.47 34.67 -15.46
N ASN A 388 59.44 35.29 -14.88
CA ASN A 388 59.36 35.66 -13.46
C ASN A 388 58.26 34.91 -12.68
N GLY A 389 57.58 33.88 -13.28
CA GLY A 389 56.59 33.05 -12.59
C GLY A 389 55.21 33.74 -12.36
N SER A 390 54.89 34.78 -13.08
CA SER A 390 53.61 35.48 -13.02
C SER A 390 52.66 34.98 -14.11
N LEU A 391 51.42 34.62 -13.75
CA LEU A 391 50.34 34.18 -14.65
C LEU A 391 49.83 35.43 -15.41
N SER A 392 50.08 35.53 -16.72
CA SER A 392 49.41 36.50 -17.61
C SER A 392 48.42 35.77 -18.50
N VAL A 393 47.13 36.11 -18.38
CA VAL A 393 46.07 35.74 -19.33
C VAL A 393 46.14 36.78 -20.46
N THR A 394 46.58 36.39 -21.64
CA THR A 394 46.45 37.24 -22.84
C THR A 394 45.15 36.84 -23.55
N ASP A 395 44.17 37.74 -23.51
CA ASP A 395 43.00 37.74 -24.39
C ASP A 395 43.45 38.06 -25.84
N ASP A 396 43.73 37.04 -26.60
CA ASP A 396 43.92 37.18 -28.05
C ASP A 396 42.96 36.25 -28.79
N TYR A 397 41.67 36.62 -28.83
CA TYR A 397 40.78 36.19 -29.93
C TYR A 397 39.43 36.92 -29.88
N ILE A 398 39.45 38.25 -30.05
CA ILE A 398 38.30 39.00 -30.56
C ILE A 398 38.73 39.68 -31.85
N GLY A 399 38.53 39.04 -32.97
CA GLY A 399 38.75 39.67 -34.27
C GLY A 399 38.69 38.67 -35.40
N ASN A 400 37.49 38.31 -35.83
CA ASN A 400 37.03 37.94 -37.18
C ASN A 400 35.92 36.91 -37.14
N LEU A 401 34.70 37.38 -36.94
CA LEU A 401 33.51 36.91 -37.64
C LEU A 401 32.60 38.10 -37.89
#